data_edba1b923edf539c06470eba364088cf
#
_entry.id   edba1b923edf539c06470eba364088cf
#
_cell.length_a   1.000
_cell.length_b   1.000
_cell.length_c   1.000
_cell.angle_alpha   90.00
_cell.angle_beta   90.00
_cell.angle_gamma   90.00
#
_symmetry.space_group_name_H-M   'P 1'
#
loop_
_entity.id
_entity.type
_entity.pdbx_description
1 polymer ?
#
loop_
_entity_poly.entity_id
_entity_poly.type
_entity_poly.pdbx_seq_one_letter_code
_entity_poly.pdbx_strand_id
1 'polypeptide(L)'
;LLRIFEHEGDMILDWYYEYFVETTKNVDYAIAAVSPATQTTTEGSTTPAPQTEVTLERLGDFPMPLEVQVTDLNGQVWTFYIPLRLMRGEKTPNPEQAEGWMVQEDWPWVEPSYTFSVPVPTDEIVSITIDESMLLADVDRSNNTWEPSKE
;
A
#
# COMPACT_ATOMS: atom_id res chain seq x y z
N LEU A 1 17.91 22.14 -4.03
CA LEU A 1 16.50 21.83 -4.26
C LEU A 1 16.08 20.63 -3.41
N LEU A 2 16.74 19.47 -3.47
CA LEU A 2 16.41 18.26 -2.71
C LEU A 2 16.26 18.53 -1.21
N ARG A 3 17.22 19.21 -0.59
CA ARG A 3 17.22 19.55 0.83
C ARG A 3 16.05 20.39 1.30
N ILE A 4 15.44 21.15 0.41
CA ILE A 4 14.23 21.94 0.74
C ILE A 4 13.04 21.00 0.85
N PHE A 5 12.91 20.05 -0.07
CA PHE A 5 11.84 19.04 -0.02
C PHE A 5 11.98 18.10 1.17
N GLU A 6 13.21 17.73 1.53
CA GLU A 6 13.48 16.93 2.72
C GLU A 6 13.07 17.66 4.01
N HIS A 7 13.36 18.95 4.09
CA HIS A 7 13.02 19.75 5.24
C HIS A 7 11.50 19.97 5.38
N GLU A 8 10.82 20.25 4.26
CA GLU A 8 9.37 20.50 4.25
C GLU A 8 8.56 19.19 4.45
N GLY A 9 9.09 18.08 3.97
CA GLY A 9 8.42 16.77 4.05
C GLY A 9 8.81 15.91 5.25
N ASP A 10 9.79 16.37 6.06
CA ASP A 10 10.37 15.60 7.18
C ASP A 10 10.75 14.16 6.79
N MET A 11 11.37 14.01 5.62
CA MET A 11 11.76 12.72 5.07
C MET A 11 13.10 12.79 4.35
N ILE A 12 13.79 11.64 4.21
CA ILE A 12 15.04 11.53 3.44
C ILE A 12 14.69 11.18 2.00
N LEU A 13 15.21 11.95 1.03
CA LEU A 13 14.96 11.78 -0.40
C LEU A 13 16.21 11.43 -1.22
N ASP A 14 17.37 11.16 -0.60
CA ASP A 14 18.59 10.77 -1.30
C ASP A 14 18.36 9.52 -2.17
N TRP A 15 17.62 8.53 -1.66
CA TRP A 15 17.23 7.32 -2.38
C TRP A 15 16.37 7.63 -3.62
N TYR A 16 15.45 8.59 -3.53
CA TYR A 16 14.60 9.00 -4.65
C TYR A 16 15.43 9.64 -5.76
N TYR A 17 16.36 10.52 -5.38
CA TYR A 17 17.27 11.15 -6.35
C TYR A 17 18.14 10.11 -7.05
N GLU A 18 18.76 9.19 -6.31
CA GLU A 18 19.57 8.12 -6.85
C GLU A 18 18.77 7.28 -7.87
N TYR A 19 17.60 6.78 -7.48
CA TYR A 19 16.82 5.91 -8.36
C TYR A 19 16.20 6.63 -9.54
N PHE A 20 15.65 7.82 -9.34
CA PHE A 20 14.93 8.57 -10.37
C PHE A 20 15.82 9.31 -11.35
N VAL A 21 16.98 9.84 -10.89
CA VAL A 21 17.86 10.68 -11.71
C VAL A 21 19.05 9.90 -12.27
N GLU A 22 19.59 8.96 -11.48
CA GLU A 22 20.85 8.28 -11.83
C GLU A 22 20.65 6.89 -12.43
N THR A 23 19.42 6.37 -12.49
CA THR A 23 19.13 5.03 -13.03
C THR A 23 18.02 5.07 -14.08
N THR A 24 17.87 3.95 -14.80
CA THR A 24 16.75 3.69 -15.73
C THR A 24 15.75 2.67 -15.16
N LYS A 25 15.73 2.51 -13.85
CA LYS A 25 14.81 1.61 -13.15
C LYS A 25 13.38 2.10 -13.30
N ASN A 26 12.47 1.17 -13.33
CA ASN A 26 11.04 1.44 -13.43
C ASN A 26 10.31 1.10 -12.13
N VAL A 27 9.20 1.77 -11.94
CA VAL A 27 8.21 1.47 -10.90
C VAL A 27 7.19 0.52 -11.51
N ASP A 28 6.93 -0.60 -10.85
CA ASP A 28 5.92 -1.57 -11.24
C ASP A 28 5.52 -2.37 -9.99
N TYR A 29 4.26 -2.24 -9.59
CA TYR A 29 3.67 -2.90 -8.45
C TYR A 29 2.40 -3.63 -8.86
N ALA A 30 2.10 -4.73 -8.21
CA ALA A 30 0.93 -5.53 -8.48
C ALA A 30 0.22 -5.97 -7.21
N ILE A 31 -1.09 -6.19 -7.29
CA ILE A 31 -1.84 -6.94 -6.29
C ILE A 31 -1.71 -8.42 -6.64
N ALA A 32 -0.83 -9.12 -5.91
CA ALA A 32 -0.52 -10.52 -6.18
C ALA A 32 -1.58 -11.49 -5.67
N ALA A 33 -2.15 -11.21 -4.49
CA ALA A 33 -3.18 -12.06 -3.89
C ALA A 33 -4.09 -11.28 -2.93
N VAL A 34 -5.34 -11.71 -2.86
CA VAL A 34 -6.33 -11.26 -1.87
C VAL A 34 -7.02 -12.52 -1.34
N SER A 35 -6.97 -12.72 -0.03
CA SER A 35 -7.52 -13.91 0.60
C SER A 35 -8.08 -13.61 1.99
N PRO A 36 -9.06 -14.39 2.49
CA PRO A 36 -9.47 -14.29 3.88
C PRO A 36 -8.28 -14.56 4.81
N ALA A 37 -8.09 -13.70 5.82
CA ALA A 37 -7.03 -13.90 6.78
C ALA A 37 -7.23 -15.19 7.57
N THR A 38 -6.17 -15.99 7.71
CA THR A 38 -6.20 -17.21 8.50
C THR A 38 -6.24 -16.84 9.98
N GLN A 39 -7.40 -16.98 10.61
CA GLN A 39 -7.55 -16.71 12.03
C GLN A 39 -6.88 -17.81 12.85
N THR A 40 -5.77 -17.49 13.50
CA THR A 40 -5.21 -18.36 14.52
C THR A 40 -5.99 -18.14 15.82
N THR A 41 -6.96 -18.99 16.09
CA THR A 41 -7.68 -19.02 17.37
C THR A 41 -6.76 -19.46 18.48
N THR A 42 -6.28 -18.53 19.28
CA THR A 42 -5.69 -18.85 20.58
C THR A 42 -6.83 -19.07 21.57
N GLU A 43 -6.85 -20.21 22.27
CA GLU A 43 -7.88 -20.56 23.25
C GLU A 43 -8.07 -19.41 24.25
N GLY A 44 -9.29 -18.85 24.31
CA GLY A 44 -9.69 -17.84 25.29
C GLY A 44 -9.93 -16.43 24.75
N SER A 45 -9.82 -16.17 23.45
CA SER A 45 -10.08 -14.86 22.85
C SER A 45 -11.47 -14.81 22.21
N THR A 46 -12.14 -13.66 22.36
CA THR A 46 -13.33 -13.26 21.57
C THR A 46 -13.02 -13.48 20.10
N THR A 47 -13.93 -14.09 19.33
CA THR A 47 -13.75 -14.34 17.89
C THR A 47 -13.25 -13.06 17.20
N PRO A 48 -12.05 -13.05 16.60
CA PRO A 48 -11.56 -11.88 15.91
C PRO A 48 -12.53 -11.53 14.78
N ALA A 49 -12.69 -10.23 14.49
CA ALA A 49 -13.47 -9.81 13.35
C ALA A 49 -12.86 -10.39 12.05
N PRO A 50 -13.68 -10.77 11.08
CA PRO A 50 -13.17 -11.27 9.80
C PRO A 50 -12.28 -10.20 9.15
N GLN A 51 -11.16 -10.63 8.61
CA GLN A 51 -10.15 -9.78 8.00
C GLN A 51 -9.73 -10.38 6.66
N THR A 52 -9.19 -9.52 5.81
CA THR A 52 -8.62 -9.91 4.51
C THR A 52 -7.12 -9.68 4.53
N GLU A 53 -6.36 -10.64 4.06
CA GLU A 53 -4.93 -10.46 3.75
C GLU A 53 -4.77 -10.03 2.29
N VAL A 54 -4.04 -8.94 2.09
CA VAL A 54 -3.68 -8.40 0.78
C VAL A 54 -2.18 -8.54 0.62
N THR A 55 -1.75 -9.23 -0.42
CA THR A 55 -0.34 -9.38 -0.78
C THR A 55 -0.05 -8.56 -2.02
N LEU A 56 0.91 -7.66 -1.89
CA LEU A 56 1.46 -6.85 -2.97
C LEU A 56 2.78 -7.44 -3.44
N GLU A 57 3.11 -7.23 -4.69
CA GLU A 57 4.38 -7.60 -5.29
C GLU A 57 5.00 -6.39 -5.98
N ARG A 58 6.31 -6.23 -5.81
CA ARG A 58 7.09 -5.25 -6.54
C ARG A 58 7.78 -5.95 -7.70
N LEU A 59 7.33 -5.65 -8.91
CA LEU A 59 7.86 -6.18 -10.16
C LEU A 59 9.00 -5.30 -10.70
N GLY A 60 8.92 -4.01 -10.43
CA GLY A 60 9.96 -3.05 -10.80
C GLY A 60 11.13 -3.00 -9.81
N ASP A 61 12.23 -2.40 -10.26
CA ASP A 61 13.46 -2.24 -9.46
C ASP A 61 13.55 -0.91 -8.72
N PHE A 62 12.52 -0.06 -8.85
CA PHE A 62 12.45 1.23 -8.17
C PHE A 62 11.43 1.16 -7.02
N PRO A 63 11.90 1.14 -5.75
CA PRO A 63 10.99 1.12 -4.61
C PRO A 63 10.32 2.47 -4.39
N MET A 64 9.01 2.48 -4.17
CA MET A 64 8.23 3.66 -3.84
C MET A 64 7.30 3.39 -2.65
N PRO A 65 7.00 4.38 -1.81
CA PRO A 65 5.91 4.26 -0.83
C PRO A 65 4.58 4.11 -1.57
N LEU A 66 3.67 3.32 -1.02
CA LEU A 66 2.40 3.03 -1.66
C LEU A 66 1.22 3.54 -0.86
N GLU A 67 0.18 3.94 -1.59
CA GLU A 67 -1.17 4.14 -1.08
C GLU A 67 -2.07 3.07 -1.71
N VAL A 68 -2.68 2.25 -0.86
CA VAL A 68 -3.61 1.21 -1.30
C VAL A 68 -4.99 1.55 -0.78
N GLN A 69 -5.94 1.78 -1.68
CA GLN A 69 -7.32 2.02 -1.32
C GLN A 69 -8.14 0.74 -1.37
N VAL A 70 -8.96 0.54 -0.36
CA VAL A 70 -9.92 -0.56 -0.27
C VAL A 70 -11.31 0.05 -0.13
N THR A 71 -12.23 -0.32 -1.01
CA THR A 71 -13.62 0.10 -0.96
C THR A 71 -14.50 -1.09 -0.59
N ASP A 72 -15.35 -0.92 0.41
CA ASP A 72 -16.30 -1.95 0.84
C ASP A 72 -17.69 -1.77 0.19
N LEU A 73 -18.58 -2.74 0.41
CA LEU A 73 -19.98 -2.74 -0.06
C LEU A 73 -20.81 -1.57 0.46
N ASN A 74 -20.41 -0.93 1.56
CA ASN A 74 -21.09 0.21 2.16
C ASN A 74 -20.61 1.53 1.55
N GLY A 75 -19.62 1.49 0.67
CA GLY A 75 -18.96 2.67 0.09
C GLY A 75 -17.95 3.32 1.03
N GLN A 76 -17.58 2.65 2.13
CA GLN A 76 -16.49 3.10 2.99
C GLN A 76 -15.15 2.89 2.28
N VAL A 77 -14.32 3.90 2.29
CA VAL A 77 -12.97 3.86 1.71
C VAL A 77 -11.93 3.84 2.83
N TRP A 78 -11.04 2.88 2.74
CA TRP A 78 -9.88 2.74 3.63
C TRP A 78 -8.62 2.99 2.81
N THR A 79 -7.71 3.82 3.31
CA THR A 79 -6.42 4.06 2.66
C THR A 79 -5.29 3.52 3.53
N PHE A 80 -4.59 2.53 3.02
CA PHE A 80 -3.42 1.93 3.66
C PHE A 80 -2.17 2.56 3.07
N TYR A 81 -1.46 3.34 3.87
CA TYR A 81 -0.19 3.92 3.49
C TYR A 81 0.95 3.01 3.93
N ILE A 82 1.77 2.58 2.99
CA ILE A 82 2.90 1.69 3.20
C ILE A 82 4.18 2.49 2.93
N PRO A 83 4.87 2.97 3.99
CA PRO A 83 6.11 3.72 3.84
C PRO A 83 7.28 2.80 3.44
N LEU A 84 8.34 3.40 2.93
CA LEU A 84 9.60 2.72 2.74
C LEU A 84 10.51 2.97 3.94
N ARG A 85 11.16 1.94 4.42
CA ARG A 85 12.17 2.06 5.49
C ARG A 85 13.29 3.04 5.15
N LEU A 86 13.59 3.22 3.87
CA LEU A 86 14.62 4.16 3.38
C LEU A 86 14.26 5.63 3.61
N MET A 87 12.97 5.97 3.64
CA MET A 87 12.50 7.36 3.78
C MET A 87 12.74 7.93 5.17
N ARG A 88 12.71 7.09 6.19
CA ARG A 88 12.76 7.49 7.62
C ARG A 88 11.71 8.56 8.00
N GLY A 89 10.59 8.54 7.30
CA GLY A 89 9.45 9.44 7.50
C GLY A 89 8.22 8.86 6.83
N GLU A 90 7.07 9.47 7.08
CA GLU A 90 5.79 9.02 6.53
C GLU A 90 4.99 10.20 6.02
N LYS A 91 4.15 9.98 5.03
CA LYS A 91 3.23 10.97 4.51
C LYS A 91 2.11 11.23 5.51
N THR A 92 1.86 12.49 5.80
CA THR A 92 0.67 12.88 6.55
C THR A 92 -0.53 12.96 5.59
N PRO A 93 -1.68 12.35 5.93
CA PRO A 93 -2.86 12.41 5.08
C PRO A 93 -3.39 13.84 4.96
N ASN A 94 -3.98 14.16 3.82
CA ASN A 94 -4.77 15.37 3.70
C ASN A 94 -5.98 15.29 4.65
N PRO A 95 -6.51 16.42 5.17
CA PRO A 95 -7.65 16.41 6.08
C PRO A 95 -8.88 15.66 5.55
N GLU A 96 -9.09 15.67 4.22
CA GLU A 96 -10.19 14.97 3.55
C GLU A 96 -9.98 13.45 3.49
N GLN A 97 -8.75 12.96 3.61
CA GLN A 97 -8.37 11.56 3.58
C GLN A 97 -8.08 10.97 4.96
N ALA A 98 -8.11 11.80 6.02
CA ALA A 98 -7.74 11.39 7.37
C ALA A 98 -8.68 10.30 7.93
N GLU A 99 -9.96 10.31 7.52
CA GLU A 99 -10.90 9.25 7.86
C GLU A 99 -10.59 7.99 7.02
N GLY A 100 -10.30 6.88 7.69
CA GLY A 100 -9.92 5.63 7.04
C GLY A 100 -8.43 5.51 6.66
N TRP A 101 -7.60 6.49 7.01
CA TRP A 101 -6.16 6.41 6.78
C TRP A 101 -5.47 5.55 7.83
N MET A 102 -4.70 4.56 7.36
CA MET A 102 -3.95 3.63 8.19
C MET A 102 -2.51 3.53 7.70
N VAL A 103 -1.55 3.89 8.55
CA VAL A 103 -0.14 3.68 8.26
C VAL A 103 0.23 2.24 8.60
N GLN A 104 0.87 1.56 7.66
CA GLN A 104 1.35 0.21 7.79
C GLN A 104 2.83 0.20 8.22
N GLU A 105 3.35 -1.00 8.54
CA GLU A 105 4.79 -1.17 8.77
C GLU A 105 5.57 -0.86 7.49
N ASP A 106 6.81 -0.37 7.65
CA ASP A 106 7.69 -0.04 6.54
C ASP A 106 7.95 -1.26 5.65
N TRP A 107 7.78 -1.11 4.34
CA TRP A 107 8.17 -2.15 3.40
C TRP A 107 9.72 -2.19 3.28
N PRO A 108 10.38 -3.31 3.69
CA PRO A 108 11.80 -3.47 3.45
C PRO A 108 12.08 -3.57 1.96
N TRP A 109 12.90 -2.68 1.42
CA TRP A 109 13.17 -2.62 -0.02
C TRP A 109 13.77 -3.91 -0.63
N VAL A 110 14.38 -4.75 0.20
CA VAL A 110 14.95 -6.05 -0.20
C VAL A 110 13.89 -7.13 -0.43
N GLU A 111 12.69 -6.96 0.15
CA GLU A 111 11.61 -7.92 0.02
C GLU A 111 10.80 -7.62 -1.26
N PRO A 112 10.60 -8.61 -2.15
CA PRO A 112 9.83 -8.42 -3.37
C PRO A 112 8.33 -8.38 -3.13
N SER A 113 7.85 -8.87 -1.99
CA SER A 113 6.43 -8.95 -1.63
C SER A 113 6.16 -8.36 -0.26
N TYR A 114 4.95 -7.89 -0.06
CA TYR A 114 4.47 -7.31 1.19
C TYR A 114 3.03 -7.73 1.45
N THR A 115 2.75 -8.21 2.65
CA THR A 115 1.40 -8.63 3.05
C THR A 115 0.92 -7.81 4.24
N PHE A 116 -0.30 -7.31 4.16
CA PHE A 116 -0.95 -6.60 5.26
C PHE A 116 -2.40 -7.04 5.42
N SER A 117 -2.98 -6.74 6.59
CA SER A 117 -4.36 -7.10 6.92
C SER A 117 -5.29 -5.91 6.79
N VAL A 118 -6.43 -6.14 6.17
CA VAL A 118 -7.53 -5.19 6.02
C VAL A 118 -8.65 -5.60 6.97
N PRO A 119 -9.20 -4.67 7.81
CA PRO A 119 -10.25 -4.99 8.78
C PRO A 119 -11.66 -5.09 8.14
N VAL A 120 -11.72 -5.67 6.94
CA VAL A 120 -12.96 -5.88 6.17
C VAL A 120 -12.97 -7.33 5.68
N PRO A 121 -14.10 -8.04 5.78
CA PRO A 121 -14.23 -9.39 5.20
C PRO A 121 -14.02 -9.35 3.68
N THR A 122 -13.43 -10.40 3.11
CA THR A 122 -13.12 -10.46 1.69
C THR A 122 -14.37 -10.38 0.80
N ASP A 123 -15.49 -10.92 1.26
CA ASP A 123 -16.78 -10.90 0.58
C ASP A 123 -17.50 -9.54 0.64
N GLU A 124 -17.04 -8.65 1.51
CA GLU A 124 -17.53 -7.26 1.59
C GLU A 124 -16.65 -6.26 0.82
N ILE A 125 -15.53 -6.68 0.24
CA ILE A 125 -14.65 -5.81 -0.55
C ILE A 125 -15.17 -5.71 -1.98
N VAL A 126 -15.34 -4.48 -2.46
CA VAL A 126 -15.73 -4.16 -3.84
C VAL A 126 -14.51 -4.02 -4.74
N SER A 127 -13.48 -3.34 -4.26
CA SER A 127 -12.24 -3.13 -5.01
C SER A 127 -11.07 -2.82 -4.09
N ILE A 128 -9.88 -3.18 -4.57
CA ILE A 128 -8.60 -2.77 -3.99
C ILE A 128 -7.79 -2.14 -5.11
N THR A 129 -7.24 -0.95 -4.90
CA THR A 129 -6.48 -0.22 -5.92
C THR A 129 -5.20 0.37 -5.34
N ILE A 130 -4.07 0.10 -6.00
CA ILE A 130 -2.79 0.77 -5.72
C ILE A 130 -2.80 2.12 -6.44
N ASP A 131 -2.44 3.21 -5.72
CA ASP A 131 -2.30 4.57 -6.27
C ASP A 131 -3.51 5.03 -7.09
N GLU A 132 -4.68 5.10 -6.47
CA GLU A 132 -5.91 5.62 -7.08
C GLU A 132 -5.72 7.04 -7.66
N SER A 133 -4.85 7.83 -7.04
CA SER A 133 -4.51 9.19 -7.51
C SER A 133 -3.70 9.23 -8.80
N MET A 134 -3.18 8.11 -9.27
CA MET A 134 -2.33 7.96 -10.47
C MET A 134 -1.08 8.84 -10.45
N LEU A 135 -0.53 9.11 -9.28
CA LEU A 135 0.69 9.90 -9.11
C LEU A 135 1.96 9.06 -9.19
N LEU A 136 1.84 7.75 -8.96
CA LEU A 136 2.93 6.81 -9.11
C LEU A 136 3.24 6.60 -10.60
N ALA A 137 4.52 6.63 -10.97
CA ALA A 137 4.98 6.39 -12.34
C ALA A 137 5.06 4.88 -12.66
N ASP A 138 3.99 4.15 -12.33
CA ASP A 138 3.87 2.73 -12.58
C ASP A 138 3.74 2.44 -14.07
N VAL A 139 4.54 1.49 -14.58
CA VAL A 139 4.63 1.17 -16.00
C VAL A 139 3.53 0.22 -16.47
N ASP A 140 2.94 -0.57 -15.55
CA ASP A 140 1.80 -1.46 -15.84
C ASP A 140 0.68 -1.32 -14.82
N ARG A 141 -0.22 -0.39 -15.05
CA ARG A 141 -1.36 -0.16 -14.16
C ARG A 141 -2.48 -1.20 -14.25
N SER A 142 -2.40 -2.13 -15.18
CA SER A 142 -3.43 -3.17 -15.35
C SER A 142 -3.44 -4.19 -14.20
N ASN A 143 -2.33 -4.28 -13.46
CA ASN A 143 -2.17 -5.17 -12.30
C ASN A 143 -2.36 -4.45 -10.93
N ASN A 144 -2.67 -3.16 -10.96
CA ASN A 144 -2.84 -2.31 -9.77
C ASN A 144 -4.23 -2.37 -9.16
N THR A 145 -5.17 -3.04 -9.80
CA THR A 145 -6.56 -3.12 -9.31
C THR A 145 -6.99 -4.57 -9.21
N TRP A 146 -7.63 -4.88 -8.08
CA TRP A 146 -8.30 -6.15 -7.84
C TRP A 146 -9.80 -5.92 -7.59
N GLU A 147 -10.62 -6.72 -8.23
CA GLU A 147 -12.07 -6.80 -7.98
C GLU A 147 -12.44 -8.27 -7.79
N PRO A 148 -13.43 -8.57 -6.93
CA PRO A 148 -13.92 -9.95 -6.80
C PRO A 148 -14.47 -10.45 -8.12
N SER A 149 -14.12 -11.69 -8.49
CA SER A 149 -14.65 -12.34 -9.68
C SER A 149 -16.18 -12.42 -9.57
N LYS A 150 -16.89 -11.80 -10.48
CA LYS A 150 -18.34 -11.97 -10.60
C LYS A 150 -18.60 -13.39 -11.14
N GLU A 151 -19.01 -14.32 -10.27
CA GLU A 151 -19.61 -15.59 -10.72
C GLU A 151 -21.01 -15.35 -11.31
#